data_e80389118fb983a5154804cff9e382d7
#
_entry.id   e80389118fb983a5154804cff9e382d7
#
_cell.length_a   1.000
_cell.length_b   1.000
_cell.length_c   1.000
_cell.angle_alpha   90.00
_cell.angle_beta   90.00
_cell.angle_gamma   90.00
#
_symmetry.space_group_name_H-M   'P 1'
#
loop_
_entity.id
_entity.type
_entity.pdbx_description
1 polymer ?
#
loop_
_entity_poly.entity_id
_entity_poly.type
_entity_poly.pdbx_seq_one_letter_code
_entity_poly.pdbx_strand_id
1 'polypeptide(L)'
;MELTHPMKIYKICDARLWKDAKKAGTFHGAGIDIEDGYIHFSTAAQLPDTARLHYHNREGQLLITVDATPLDITWEPSRGGDMFPHLYSALDLKHCMHVEALFLGENKVPTPINGWPK
;
A
#
# COMPACT_ATOMS: atom_id res chain seq x y z
N MET A 1 18.43 20.10 -16.71
CA MET A 1 17.64 19.94 -15.50
C MET A 1 16.87 18.63 -15.52
N GLU A 2 16.98 17.89 -14.49
CA GLU A 2 16.35 16.59 -14.39
C GLU A 2 14.92 16.74 -13.94
N LEU A 3 13.99 16.07 -14.62
CA LEU A 3 12.61 16.02 -14.21
C LEU A 3 12.44 14.84 -13.27
N THR A 4 12.07 15.12 -12.03
CA THR A 4 11.75 14.08 -11.09
C THR A 4 10.25 13.80 -11.13
N HIS A 5 9.92 12.56 -11.41
CA HIS A 5 8.53 12.11 -11.29
C HIS A 5 8.28 11.71 -9.85
N PRO A 6 7.08 11.91 -9.33
CA PRO A 6 6.74 11.40 -8.02
C PRO A 6 6.96 9.90 -7.98
N MET A 7 7.65 9.43 -6.96
CA MET A 7 7.77 8.01 -6.72
C MET A 7 6.47 7.54 -6.08
N LYS A 8 5.83 6.57 -6.69
CA LYS A 8 4.58 6.02 -6.17
C LYS A 8 4.83 4.71 -5.46
N ILE A 9 4.28 4.59 -4.28
CA ILE A 9 4.23 3.33 -3.53
C ILE A 9 2.77 3.04 -3.20
N TYR A 10 2.50 1.80 -2.83
CA TYR A 10 1.12 1.33 -2.75
C TYR A 10 0.88 0.55 -1.48
N LYS A 11 -0.34 0.66 -0.96
CA LYS A 11 -0.78 -0.08 0.22
C LYS A 11 -2.13 -0.73 -0.08
N ILE A 12 -2.25 -2.00 0.26
CA ILE A 12 -3.56 -2.66 0.31
C ILE A 12 -4.03 -2.60 1.74
N CYS A 13 -5.23 -2.11 1.97
CA CYS A 13 -5.75 -1.87 3.30
C CYS A 13 -7.25 -2.12 3.36
N ASP A 14 -7.70 -2.69 4.47
CA ASP A 14 -9.13 -2.88 4.73
C ASP A 14 -9.85 -1.53 4.74
N ALA A 15 -10.99 -1.46 4.06
CA ALA A 15 -11.74 -0.22 3.92
C ALA A 15 -12.16 0.37 5.27
N ARG A 16 -12.44 -0.46 6.26
CA ARG A 16 -12.86 0.01 7.59
C ARG A 16 -11.71 0.69 8.31
N LEU A 17 -10.50 0.14 8.21
CA LEU A 17 -9.32 0.74 8.81
C LEU A 17 -8.97 2.06 8.12
N TRP A 18 -9.12 2.09 6.80
CA TRP A 18 -8.88 3.32 6.05
C TRP A 18 -9.87 4.43 6.41
N LYS A 19 -11.13 4.06 6.64
CA LYS A 19 -12.15 5.01 7.09
C LYS A 19 -11.75 5.70 8.39
N ASP A 20 -11.21 4.94 9.34
CA ASP A 20 -10.72 5.50 10.60
C ASP A 20 -9.53 6.42 10.38
N ALA A 21 -8.61 6.05 9.50
CA ALA A 21 -7.47 6.89 9.14
C ALA A 21 -7.93 8.22 8.55
N LYS A 22 -8.95 8.19 7.68
CA LYS A 22 -9.51 9.41 7.08
C LYS A 22 -10.07 10.36 8.13
N LYS A 23 -10.70 9.84 9.16
CA LYS A 23 -11.22 10.67 10.27
C LYS A 23 -10.09 11.31 11.04
N ALA A 24 -9.00 10.58 11.25
CA ALA A 24 -7.85 11.07 12.02
C ALA A 24 -6.92 11.97 11.20
N GLY A 25 -6.92 11.83 9.87
CA GLY A 25 -6.00 12.54 8.99
C GLY A 25 -4.63 11.89 8.87
N THR A 26 -4.42 10.80 9.60
CA THR A 26 -3.16 10.04 9.59
C THR A 26 -3.43 8.54 9.63
N PHE A 27 -2.53 7.78 9.02
CA PHE A 27 -2.57 6.32 9.03
C PHE A 27 -1.33 5.80 9.74
N HIS A 28 -1.53 5.00 10.78
CA HIS A 28 -0.45 4.44 11.60
C HIS A 28 -0.09 3.00 11.23
N GLY A 29 -0.73 2.45 10.23
CA GLY A 29 -0.53 1.07 9.83
C GLY A 29 -1.71 0.18 10.19
N ALA A 30 -1.67 -1.05 9.71
CA ALA A 30 -2.71 -2.05 9.93
C ALA A 30 -2.07 -3.42 10.11
N GLY A 31 -2.67 -4.25 10.95
CA GLY A 31 -2.22 -5.62 11.13
C GLY A 31 -0.74 -5.72 11.48
N ILE A 32 0.02 -6.39 10.62
CA ILE A 32 1.44 -6.63 10.85
C ILE A 32 2.27 -5.36 10.93
N ASP A 33 1.80 -4.25 10.35
CA ASP A 33 2.51 -2.97 10.46
C ASP A 33 2.68 -2.57 11.92
N ILE A 34 1.64 -2.78 12.72
CA ILE A 34 1.66 -2.43 14.14
C ILE A 34 2.66 -3.30 14.89
N GLU A 35 2.68 -4.61 14.59
CA GLU A 35 3.62 -5.53 15.23
C GLU A 35 5.06 -5.22 14.84
N ASP A 36 5.31 -4.93 13.57
CA ASP A 36 6.66 -4.72 13.06
C ASP A 36 7.19 -3.33 13.34
N GLY A 37 6.31 -2.38 13.65
CA GLY A 37 6.72 -1.03 13.99
C GLY A 37 6.97 -0.12 12.78
N TYR A 38 6.49 -0.49 11.60
CA TYR A 38 6.57 0.34 10.40
C TYR A 38 5.47 -0.06 9.41
N ILE A 39 5.12 0.88 8.54
CA ILE A 39 4.09 0.62 7.53
C ILE A 39 4.74 -0.05 6.32
N HIS A 40 4.18 -1.18 5.91
CA HIS A 40 4.64 -1.94 4.74
C HIS A 40 3.93 -1.44 3.49
N PHE A 41 4.71 -1.07 2.47
CA PHE A 41 4.19 -0.71 1.16
C PHE A 41 4.74 -1.66 0.10
N SER A 42 4.23 -1.54 -1.11
CA SER A 42 4.68 -2.29 -2.27
C SER A 42 4.95 -1.34 -3.43
N THR A 43 5.84 -1.74 -4.32
CA THR A 43 5.94 -1.11 -5.64
C THR A 43 4.81 -1.63 -6.52
N ALA A 44 4.56 -0.98 -7.66
CA ALA A 44 3.56 -1.45 -8.60
C ALA A 44 3.83 -2.91 -9.03
N ALA A 45 5.08 -3.24 -9.31
CA ALA A 45 5.46 -4.59 -9.73
C ALA A 45 5.23 -5.64 -8.65
N GLN A 46 5.32 -5.26 -7.38
CA GLN A 46 5.15 -6.18 -6.25
C GLN A 46 3.69 -6.44 -5.89
N LEU A 47 2.78 -5.56 -6.30
CA LEU A 47 1.37 -5.61 -5.88
C LEU A 47 0.65 -6.93 -6.18
N PRO A 48 0.76 -7.51 -7.37
CA PRO A 48 0.04 -8.77 -7.63
C PRO A 48 0.41 -9.88 -6.65
N ASP A 49 1.69 -10.03 -6.35
CA ASP A 49 2.15 -11.05 -5.40
C ASP A 49 1.76 -10.71 -3.97
N THR A 50 1.84 -9.43 -3.60
CA THR A 50 1.40 -8.99 -2.27
C THR A 50 -0.07 -9.33 -2.05
N ALA A 51 -0.92 -9.04 -3.04
CA ALA A 51 -2.34 -9.36 -2.96
C ALA A 51 -2.58 -10.87 -2.84
N ARG A 52 -1.90 -11.65 -3.66
CA ARG A 52 -2.05 -13.10 -3.68
C ARG A 52 -1.57 -13.75 -2.37
N LEU A 53 -0.44 -13.31 -1.84
CA LEU A 53 0.17 -13.94 -0.68
C LEU A 53 -0.45 -13.52 0.65
N HIS A 54 -0.86 -12.26 0.77
CA HIS A 54 -1.27 -11.70 2.06
C HIS A 54 -2.74 -11.32 2.16
N TYR A 55 -3.45 -11.21 1.04
CA TYR A 55 -4.84 -10.75 1.02
C TYR A 55 -5.80 -11.71 0.34
N HIS A 56 -5.34 -12.92 0.03
CA HIS A 56 -6.18 -13.94 -0.59
C HIS A 56 -7.51 -14.09 0.15
N ASN A 57 -8.59 -14.12 -0.59
CA ASN A 57 -9.95 -14.33 -0.10
C ASN A 57 -10.45 -13.23 0.86
N ARG A 58 -9.83 -12.05 0.84
CA ARG A 58 -10.26 -10.93 1.67
C ARG A 58 -11.06 -9.92 0.85
N GLU A 59 -12.32 -9.75 1.18
CA GLU A 59 -13.18 -8.74 0.59
C GLU A 59 -12.96 -7.39 1.28
N GLY A 60 -13.47 -6.31 0.66
CA GLY A 60 -13.46 -4.99 1.28
C GLY A 60 -12.09 -4.35 1.38
N GLN A 61 -11.17 -4.72 0.50
CA GLN A 61 -9.83 -4.14 0.47
C GLN A 61 -9.78 -2.95 -0.49
N LEU A 62 -8.91 -1.99 -0.16
CA LEU A 62 -8.64 -0.82 -0.98
C LEU A 62 -7.20 -0.83 -1.44
N LEU A 63 -6.94 -0.27 -2.62
CA LEU A 63 -5.61 0.03 -3.10
C LEU A 63 -5.36 1.52 -2.94
N ILE A 64 -4.35 1.87 -2.15
CA ILE A 64 -4.01 3.25 -1.85
C ILE A 64 -2.70 3.58 -2.53
N THR A 65 -2.70 4.62 -3.35
CA THR A 65 -1.51 5.13 -4.02
C THR A 65 -0.97 6.31 -3.23
N VAL A 66 0.31 6.28 -2.90
CA VAL A 66 0.98 7.28 -2.07
C VAL A 66 2.15 7.88 -2.83
N ASP A 67 2.27 9.20 -2.74
CA ASP A 67 3.46 9.90 -3.23
C ASP A 67 4.56 9.77 -2.18
N ALA A 68 5.57 8.99 -2.50
CA ALA A 68 6.69 8.73 -1.59
C ALA A 68 7.75 9.83 -1.63
N THR A 69 7.68 10.75 -2.60
CA THR A 69 8.71 11.77 -2.79
C THR A 69 9.01 12.57 -1.53
N PRO A 70 7.99 13.06 -0.79
CA PRO A 70 8.26 13.83 0.44
C PRO A 70 8.48 12.95 1.68
N LEU A 71 8.43 11.62 1.55
CA LEU A 71 8.50 10.70 2.68
C LEU A 71 9.90 10.14 2.85
N ASP A 72 10.25 9.85 4.09
CA ASP A 72 11.51 9.19 4.43
C ASP A 72 11.32 7.67 4.37
N ILE A 73 11.34 7.14 3.17
CA ILE A 73 11.12 5.71 2.92
C ILE A 73 12.41 4.93 3.10
N THR A 74 12.35 3.86 3.89
CA THR A 74 13.45 2.92 4.05
C THR A 74 13.20 1.70 3.18
N TRP A 75 14.10 1.42 2.28
CA TRP A 75 14.01 0.24 1.42
C TRP A 75 14.74 -0.91 2.09
N GLU A 76 14.02 -1.99 2.36
CA GLU A 76 14.56 -3.12 3.12
C GLU A 76 14.20 -4.43 2.44
N PRO A 77 15.10 -5.43 2.51
CA PRO A 77 14.79 -6.74 1.93
C PRO A 77 13.65 -7.41 2.70
N SER A 78 12.78 -8.06 1.96
CA SER A 78 11.67 -8.81 2.53
C SER A 78 11.47 -10.07 1.69
N ARG A 79 10.24 -10.41 1.42
CA ARG A 79 9.87 -11.63 0.70
C ARG A 79 10.78 -11.87 -0.52
N GLY A 80 11.46 -13.03 -0.54
CA GLY A 80 12.33 -13.41 -1.65
C GLY A 80 13.60 -12.58 -1.80
N GLY A 81 13.92 -11.74 -0.82
CA GLY A 81 15.07 -10.86 -0.87
C GLY A 81 14.85 -9.56 -1.63
N ASP A 82 13.66 -9.35 -2.21
CA ASP A 82 13.32 -8.11 -2.88
C ASP A 82 13.23 -6.95 -1.89
N MET A 83 13.61 -5.76 -2.35
CA MET A 83 13.53 -4.55 -1.53
C MET A 83 12.11 -4.01 -1.55
N PHE A 84 11.54 -3.81 -0.37
CA PHE A 84 10.21 -3.23 -0.20
C PHE A 84 10.30 -1.88 0.51
N PRO A 85 9.41 -0.94 0.15
CA PRO A 85 9.41 0.38 0.81
C PRO A 85 8.68 0.31 2.15
N HIS A 86 9.35 0.79 3.19
CA HIS A 86 8.82 0.83 4.56
C HIS A 86 8.84 2.26 5.08
N LEU A 87 7.81 2.63 5.85
CA LEU A 87 7.72 3.95 6.47
C LEU A 87 7.66 3.76 8.00
N TYR A 88 8.64 4.32 8.69
CA TYR A 88 8.77 4.19 10.14
C TYR A 88 8.06 5.30 10.93
N SER A 89 7.26 6.11 10.25
CA SER A 89 6.43 7.14 10.88
C SER A 89 4.99 6.99 10.42
N ALA A 90 4.09 7.75 11.02
CA ALA A 90 2.71 7.79 10.56
C ALA A 90 2.64 8.42 9.16
N LEU A 91 1.70 7.96 8.35
CA LEU A 91 1.45 8.52 7.02
C LEU A 91 0.42 9.64 7.14
N ASP A 92 0.81 10.86 6.77
CA ASP A 92 -0.14 11.96 6.63
C ASP A 92 -0.92 11.73 5.34
N LEU A 93 -2.24 11.74 5.45
CA LEU A 93 -3.10 11.41 4.29
C LEU A 93 -3.03 12.42 3.15
N LYS A 94 -2.44 13.60 3.38
CA LYS A 94 -2.21 14.56 2.30
C LYS A 94 -1.30 14.01 1.20
N HIS A 95 -0.52 12.97 1.51
CA HIS A 95 0.36 12.32 0.54
C HIS A 95 -0.32 11.21 -0.26
N CYS A 96 -1.58 10.92 0.04
CA CYS A 96 -2.33 9.93 -0.71
C CYS A 96 -2.86 10.55 -2.00
N MET A 97 -2.55 9.91 -3.11
CA MET A 97 -2.89 10.43 -4.45
C MET A 97 -4.19 9.85 -4.97
N HIS A 98 -4.48 8.60 -4.61
CA HIS A 98 -5.62 7.88 -5.16
C HIS A 98 -5.99 6.71 -4.26
N VAL A 99 -7.28 6.42 -4.20
CA VAL A 99 -7.82 5.27 -3.46
C VAL A 99 -8.84 4.60 -4.36
N GLU A 100 -8.71 3.28 -4.55
CA GLU A 100 -9.70 2.55 -5.31
C GLU A 100 -10.03 1.21 -4.66
N ALA A 101 -11.26 0.74 -4.88
CA ALA A 101 -11.71 -0.53 -4.35
C ALA A 101 -11.08 -1.69 -5.12
N LEU A 102 -10.78 -2.76 -4.39
CA LEU A 102 -10.36 -4.02 -4.97
C LEU A 102 -11.53 -4.99 -4.90
N PHE A 103 -11.62 -5.86 -5.89
CA PHE A 103 -12.66 -6.87 -5.97
C PHE A 103 -12.03 -8.25 -6.08
N LEU A 104 -12.66 -9.26 -5.48
CA LEU A 104 -12.15 -10.63 -5.61
C LEU A 104 -12.29 -11.06 -7.06
N GLY A 105 -11.16 -11.25 -7.69
CA GLY A 105 -11.08 -11.75 -9.06
C GLY A 105 -10.97 -13.26 -9.08
N GLU A 106 -10.42 -13.78 -10.17
CA GLU A 106 -10.10 -15.20 -10.28
C GLU A 106 -9.18 -15.60 -9.14
N ASN A 107 -9.29 -16.81 -8.69
CA ASN A 107 -8.51 -17.34 -7.56
C ASN A 107 -8.72 -16.58 -6.26
N LYS A 108 -9.77 -15.75 -6.18
CA LYS A 108 -10.15 -15.00 -4.97
C LYS A 108 -9.05 -14.06 -4.49
N VAL A 109 -8.35 -13.44 -5.42
CA VAL A 109 -7.32 -12.44 -5.13
C VAL A 109 -7.92 -11.04 -5.32
N PRO A 110 -7.84 -10.15 -4.34
CA PRO A 110 -8.31 -8.78 -4.52
C PRO A 110 -7.54 -8.10 -5.64
N THR A 111 -8.26 -7.54 -6.60
CA THR A 111 -7.68 -7.00 -7.83
C THR A 111 -8.43 -5.74 -8.25
N PRO A 112 -7.73 -4.70 -8.76
CA PRO A 112 -8.42 -3.52 -9.31
C PRO A 112 -9.19 -3.89 -10.56
N ILE A 113 -10.34 -3.25 -10.77
CA ILE A 113 -11.19 -3.57 -11.92
C ILE A 113 -10.51 -3.30 -13.26
N ASN A 114 -9.60 -2.33 -13.31
CA ASN A 114 -8.88 -1.98 -14.53
C ASN A 114 -7.44 -2.51 -14.55
N GLY A 115 -7.14 -3.48 -13.69
CA GLY A 115 -5.80 -4.05 -13.60
C GLY A 115 -4.88 -3.27 -12.68
N TRP A 116 -3.73 -3.86 -12.40
CA TRP A 116 -2.74 -3.29 -11.50
C TRP A 116 -2.02 -2.09 -12.13
N PRO A 117 -1.59 -1.11 -11.33
CA PRO A 117 -0.78 -0.01 -11.85
C PRO A 117 0.53 -0.52 -12.44
N LYS A 118 1.06 0.22 -13.40
CA LYS A 118 2.30 -0.12 -14.10
C LYS A 118 3.49 0.70 -13.63
#